data_6b1bb6b63ee2aaa8c2d374c3eb171272
#
_entry.id   6b1bb6b63ee2aaa8c2d374c3eb171272
#
_cell.length_a   1.000
_cell.length_b   1.000
_cell.length_c   1.000
_cell.angle_alpha   90.00
_cell.angle_beta   90.00
_cell.angle_gamma   90.00
#
_symmetry.space_group_name_H-M   'P 1'
#
loop_
_entity.id
_entity.type
_entity.pdbx_description
1 polymer ?
#
loop_
_entity_poly.entity_id
_entity_poly.type
_entity_poly.pdbx_seq_one_letter_code
_entity_poly.pdbx_strand_id
1 'polypeptide(L)'
;MEIGLIYSRKDPRQTKARDFLKRFVRERGVLASIVESEQPVPSPTLIINGHALKDQRRKPRGKKPAMYPSLEDIARAVEQHIWCL
;
A
#
# COMPACT_ATOMS: atom_id res chain seq x y z
N MET A 1 6.02 -14.15 -0.02
CA MET A 1 5.17 -13.07 0.53
C MET A 1 4.00 -12.82 -0.40
N GLU A 2 2.80 -12.77 0.13
CA GLU A 2 1.61 -12.43 -0.66
C GLU A 2 1.21 -11.00 -0.36
N ILE A 3 1.05 -10.21 -1.41
CA ILE A 3 0.67 -8.81 -1.29
C ILE A 3 -0.60 -8.59 -2.10
N GLY A 4 -1.64 -8.09 -1.46
CA GLY A 4 -2.87 -7.68 -2.12
C GLY A 4 -2.99 -6.16 -2.10
N LEU A 5 -3.44 -5.58 -3.19
CA LEU A 5 -3.66 -4.14 -3.28
C LEU A 5 -5.03 -3.87 -3.90
N ILE A 6 -5.89 -3.23 -3.14
CA ILE A 6 -7.19 -2.77 -3.62
C ILE A 6 -7.05 -1.27 -3.86
N TYR A 7 -7.34 -0.82 -5.09
CA TYR A 7 -7.14 0.57 -5.45
C TYR A 7 -8.17 1.02 -6.48
N SER A 8 -8.36 2.33 -6.58
CA SER A 8 -9.22 2.92 -7.61
C SER A 8 -8.36 3.35 -8.79
N ARG A 9 -8.69 2.84 -9.97
CA ARG A 9 -8.00 3.19 -11.19
C ARG A 9 -8.22 4.65 -11.59
N LYS A 10 -9.30 5.25 -11.12
CA LYS A 10 -9.65 6.63 -11.43
C LYS A 10 -8.88 7.65 -10.59
N ASP A 11 -8.23 7.21 -9.51
CA ASP A 11 -7.46 8.09 -8.63
C ASP A 11 -5.98 8.00 -8.99
N PRO A 12 -5.37 9.06 -9.55
CA PRO A 12 -3.96 9.04 -9.92
C PRO A 12 -3.02 8.74 -8.75
N ARG A 13 -3.39 9.14 -7.53
CA ARG A 13 -2.57 8.86 -6.35
C ARG A 13 -2.53 7.37 -6.05
N GLN A 14 -3.64 6.68 -6.25
CA GLN A 14 -3.72 5.25 -5.99
C GLN A 14 -3.00 4.44 -7.06
N THR A 15 -3.10 4.84 -8.33
CA THR A 15 -2.36 4.16 -9.39
C THR A 15 -0.86 4.37 -9.23
N LYS A 16 -0.46 5.55 -8.74
CA LYS A 16 0.94 5.83 -8.44
C LYS A 16 1.45 4.95 -7.30
N ALA A 17 0.62 4.73 -6.28
CA ALA A 17 0.96 3.82 -5.18
C ALA A 17 1.12 2.39 -5.67
N ARG A 18 0.26 1.94 -6.58
CA ARG A 18 0.37 0.61 -7.19
C ARG A 18 1.70 0.47 -7.92
N ASP A 19 2.04 1.43 -8.78
CA ASP A 19 3.27 1.38 -9.56
C ASP A 19 4.49 1.42 -8.65
N PHE A 20 4.44 2.24 -7.61
CA PHE A 20 5.50 2.31 -6.61
C PHE A 20 5.71 0.96 -5.91
N LEU A 21 4.62 0.32 -5.48
CA LEU A 21 4.69 -0.97 -4.81
C LEU A 21 5.36 -2.02 -5.69
N LYS A 22 4.96 -2.09 -6.96
CA LYS A 22 5.52 -3.06 -7.90
C LYS A 22 7.01 -2.82 -8.13
N ARG A 23 7.40 -1.56 -8.28
CA ARG A 23 8.80 -1.18 -8.46
C ARG A 23 9.62 -1.48 -7.20
N PHE A 24 9.09 -1.12 -6.04
CA PHE A 24 9.77 -1.30 -4.77
C PHE A 24 10.09 -2.78 -4.51
N VAL A 25 9.11 -3.64 -4.72
CA VAL A 25 9.29 -5.09 -4.53
C VAL A 25 10.36 -5.62 -5.50
N ARG A 26 10.34 -5.16 -6.74
CA ARG A 26 11.32 -5.57 -7.75
C ARG A 26 12.73 -5.11 -7.38
N GLU A 27 12.87 -3.83 -6.99
CA GLU A 27 14.17 -3.26 -6.67
C GLU A 27 14.81 -3.88 -5.43
N ARG A 28 13.97 -4.28 -4.48
CA ARG A 28 14.45 -4.94 -3.25
C ARG A 28 14.73 -6.42 -3.44
N GLY A 29 14.38 -6.98 -4.59
CA GLY A 29 14.58 -8.41 -4.85
C GLY A 29 13.68 -9.31 -4.01
N VAL A 30 12.52 -8.80 -3.58
CA VAL A 30 11.58 -9.57 -2.76
C VAL A 30 10.79 -10.52 -3.64
N LEU A 31 10.75 -11.79 -3.25
CA LEU A 31 9.89 -12.76 -3.91
C LEU A 31 8.47 -12.61 -3.36
N ALA A 32 7.63 -11.90 -4.10
CA ALA A 32 6.26 -11.63 -3.69
C ALA A 32 5.29 -11.81 -4.85
N SER A 33 4.13 -12.40 -4.53
CA SER A 33 2.99 -12.42 -5.44
C SER A 33 2.15 -11.19 -5.16
N ILE A 34 1.94 -10.36 -6.18
CA ILE A 34 1.11 -9.16 -6.04
C ILE A 34 -0.20 -9.38 -6.76
N VAL A 35 -1.29 -9.31 -6.00
CA VAL A 35 -2.65 -9.42 -6.54
C VAL A 35 -3.29 -8.03 -6.50
N GLU A 36 -3.63 -7.50 -7.67
CA GLU A 36 -4.25 -6.19 -7.80
C GLU A 36 -5.75 -6.35 -7.96
N SER A 37 -6.51 -5.51 -7.25
CA SER A 37 -7.96 -5.48 -7.36
C SER A 37 -8.42 -4.04 -7.53
N GLU A 38 -9.14 -3.76 -8.62
CA GLU A 38 -9.67 -2.44 -8.90
C GLU A 38 -11.05 -2.28 -8.28
N GLN A 39 -11.22 -1.29 -7.41
CA GLN A 39 -12.50 -0.97 -6.79
C GLN A 39 -12.59 0.54 -6.56
N PRO A 40 -13.80 1.12 -6.58
CA PRO A 40 -13.96 2.56 -6.37
C PRO A 40 -13.82 2.92 -4.89
N VAL A 41 -12.58 2.90 -4.41
CA VAL A 41 -12.27 3.17 -3.01
C VAL A 41 -11.63 4.54 -2.86
N PRO A 42 -11.84 5.25 -1.74
CA PRO A 42 -11.28 6.59 -1.53
C PRO A 42 -9.78 6.56 -1.26
N SER A 43 -9.24 5.43 -0.84
CA SER A 43 -7.81 5.24 -0.62
C SER A 43 -7.47 3.76 -0.82
N PRO A 44 -6.21 3.45 -1.17
CA PRO A 44 -5.84 2.06 -1.44
C PRO A 44 -5.81 1.24 -0.15
N THR A 45 -6.05 -0.06 -0.28
CA THR A 45 -5.93 -1.00 0.83
C THR A 45 -4.79 -1.96 0.52
N LEU A 46 -3.81 -1.99 1.40
CA LEU A 46 -2.66 -2.89 1.28
C LEU A 46 -2.83 -4.06 2.23
N ILE A 47 -2.70 -5.27 1.70
CA ILE A 47 -2.82 -6.50 2.47
C ILE A 47 -1.53 -7.30 2.29
N ILE A 48 -0.86 -7.62 3.39
CA ILE A 48 0.40 -8.39 3.34
C ILE A 48 0.20 -9.67 4.14
N ASN A 49 0.35 -10.81 3.47
CA ASN A 49 0.17 -12.13 4.07
C ASN A 49 -1.16 -12.27 4.82
N GLY A 50 -2.22 -11.71 4.23
CA GLY A 50 -3.56 -11.77 4.81
C GLY A 50 -3.87 -10.70 5.85
N HIS A 51 -2.92 -9.83 6.16
CA HIS A 51 -3.11 -8.76 7.14
C HIS A 51 -3.27 -7.41 6.44
N ALA A 52 -4.44 -6.81 6.59
CA ALA A 52 -4.69 -5.49 6.01
C ALA A 52 -4.00 -4.41 6.84
N LEU A 53 -3.35 -3.48 6.14
CA LEU A 53 -2.71 -2.35 6.78
C LEU A 53 -3.77 -1.35 7.24
N LYS A 54 -3.82 -1.07 8.53
CA LYS A 54 -4.79 -0.16 9.11
C LYS A 54 -4.20 1.22 9.35
N ASP A 55 -5.01 2.25 9.10
CA ASP A 55 -4.61 3.62 9.37
C ASP A 55 -4.65 3.87 10.87
N GLN A 56 -3.48 4.05 11.48
CA GLN A 56 -3.34 4.32 12.90
C GLN A 56 -3.05 5.80 13.18
N ARG A 57 -3.09 6.63 12.16
CA ARG A 57 -2.83 8.06 12.32
C ARG A 57 -3.99 8.74 13.05
N ARG A 58 -3.65 9.70 13.89
CA ARG A 58 -4.67 10.56 14.50
C ARG A 58 -5.25 11.44 13.40
N LYS A 59 -6.58 11.69 13.47
CA LYS A 59 -7.22 12.60 12.54
C LYS A 59 -6.59 13.99 12.65
N PRO A 60 -6.02 14.53 11.56
CA PRO A 60 -5.46 15.88 11.61
C PRO A 60 -6.58 16.90 11.80
N ARG A 61 -6.35 17.87 12.67
CA ARG A 61 -7.30 18.95 12.90
C ARG A 61 -7.31 19.88 11.69
N GLY A 62 -8.47 20.05 11.07
CA GLY A 62 -8.71 21.10 10.09
C GLY A 62 -8.07 20.95 8.71
N LYS A 63 -7.44 19.84 8.38
CA LYS A 63 -6.89 19.58 7.06
C LYS A 63 -7.36 18.23 6.54
N LYS A 64 -7.51 18.12 5.21
CA LYS A 64 -7.78 16.83 4.59
C LYS A 64 -6.65 15.86 4.95
N PRO A 65 -6.97 14.67 5.46
CA PRO A 65 -5.93 13.69 5.72
C PRO A 65 -5.25 13.27 4.42
N ALA A 66 -3.94 13.11 4.46
CA ALA A 66 -3.21 12.56 3.34
C ALA A 66 -3.70 11.15 3.03
N MET A 67 -3.56 10.73 1.79
CA MET A 67 -3.92 9.37 1.38
C MET A 67 -3.18 8.33 2.24
N TYR A 68 -3.88 7.34 2.73
CA TYR A 68 -3.30 6.24 3.48
C TYR A 68 -3.63 4.90 2.82
N PRO A 69 -2.66 4.00 2.63
CA PRO A 69 -1.25 4.23 2.92
C PRO A 69 -0.59 5.15 1.90
N SER A 70 0.35 5.97 2.35
CA SER A 70 1.20 6.77 1.47
C SER A 70 2.29 5.88 0.88
N LEU A 71 3.09 6.43 -0.05
CA LEU A 71 4.21 5.67 -0.61
C LEU A 71 5.19 5.25 0.49
N GLU A 72 5.45 6.12 1.46
CA GLU A 72 6.31 5.80 2.60
C GLU A 72 5.72 4.69 3.47
N ASP A 73 4.41 4.74 3.70
CA ASP A 73 3.73 3.72 4.51
C ASP A 73 3.83 2.35 3.85
N ILE A 74 3.66 2.31 2.53
CA ILE A 74 3.78 1.06 1.76
C ILE A 74 5.20 0.51 1.86
N ALA A 75 6.20 1.36 1.65
CA ALA A 75 7.61 0.96 1.73
C ALA A 75 7.94 0.42 3.12
N ARG A 76 7.51 1.13 4.16
CA ARG A 76 7.76 0.73 5.55
C ARG A 76 7.09 -0.60 5.89
N ALA A 77 5.85 -0.79 5.45
CA ALA A 77 5.13 -2.03 5.72
C ALA A 77 5.80 -3.22 5.05
N VAL A 78 6.20 -3.08 3.79
CA VAL A 78 6.90 -4.15 3.08
C VAL A 78 8.25 -4.45 3.73
N GLU A 79 9.01 -3.41 4.09
CA GLU A 79 10.30 -3.59 4.75
C GLU A 79 10.17 -4.32 6.09
N GLN A 80 9.17 -3.97 6.89
CA GLN A 80 8.93 -4.65 8.17
C GLN A 80 8.71 -6.14 7.97
N HIS A 81 7.97 -6.52 6.94
CA HIS A 81 7.71 -7.92 6.66
C HIS A 81 8.93 -8.66 6.13
N ILE A 82 9.82 -7.97 5.44
CA ILE A 82 11.08 -8.55 4.98
C ILE A 82 12.00 -8.86 6.18
N TRP A 83 12.05 -7.96 7.15
CA TRP A 83 12.95 -8.09 8.30
C TRP A 83 12.40 -8.95 9.43
N CYS A 84 11.09 -9.24 9.43
CA CYS A 84 10.44 -10.05 10.47
C CYS A 84 10.31 -11.53 10.11
N LEU A 85 11.16 -12.01 9.23
CA LEU A 85 11.17 -13.43 8.86
C LEU A 85 11.98 -14.27 9.86
#